data_179364b8c84a66a36cab41afafdc89fd
#
_entry.id   179364b8c84a66a36cab41afafdc89fd
#
_cell.length_a   1.000
_cell.length_b   1.000
_cell.length_c   1.000
_cell.angle_alpha   90.00
_cell.angle_beta   90.00
_cell.angle_gamma   90.00
#
_symmetry.space_group_name_H-M   'P 1'
#
loop_
_entity.id
_entity.type
_entity.pdbx_description
1 polymer ?
#
loop_
_entity_poly.entity_id
_entity_poly.type
_entity_poly.pdbx_seq_one_letter_code
_entity_poly.pdbx_strand_id
1 'polypeptide(L)'
;CIRDRLPGIILTFVLYTLSQGFNNIIGIELLGYTKSPISTAMIAILLGIFFGNFFKIRESFQKGLDFSREYILKLGIICLGIQLKPFEFLDFGKIAIPLIIICIISVLIVIKLLIKKLKIPTRMAYLISIGSTVCGTTAIIATAPVIKASKTEVSYAVANITLFGILSMLIYPYFANIYFNNEPL
;
A
#
# COMPACT_ATOMS: atom_id res chain seq x y z
N CYS A 1 2.17 21.08 -18.54
CA CYS A 1 1.36 20.76 -19.74
C CYS A 1 0.87 19.33 -19.68
N ILE A 2 -0.32 19.04 -20.23
CA ILE A 2 -0.89 17.67 -20.28
C ILE A 2 0.07 16.73 -21.05
N ARG A 3 0.73 17.24 -22.08
CA ARG A 3 1.69 16.52 -22.94
C ARG A 3 2.89 15.90 -22.19
N ASP A 4 3.32 16.53 -21.09
CA ASP A 4 4.45 16.05 -20.29
C ASP A 4 4.04 14.98 -19.26
N ARG A 5 2.73 14.82 -19.01
CA ARG A 5 2.19 13.85 -18.05
C ARG A 5 1.72 12.56 -18.74
N LEU A 6 1.42 12.64 -20.04
CA LEU A 6 0.95 11.51 -20.85
C LEU A 6 1.84 10.26 -20.78
N PRO A 7 3.18 10.34 -20.92
CA PRO A 7 4.01 9.15 -20.94
C PRO A 7 3.97 8.37 -19.63
N GLY A 8 3.89 9.05 -18.47
CA GLY A 8 3.76 8.38 -17.18
C GLY A 8 2.38 7.74 -16.97
N ILE A 9 1.31 8.37 -17.47
CA ILE A 9 -0.05 7.80 -17.41
C ILE A 9 -0.14 6.56 -18.32
N ILE A 10 0.45 6.61 -19.50
CA ILE A 10 0.50 5.46 -20.41
C ILE A 10 1.28 4.31 -19.76
N LEU A 11 2.41 4.62 -19.10
CA LEU A 11 3.20 3.61 -18.40
C LEU A 11 2.40 2.93 -17.28
N THR A 12 1.64 3.67 -16.47
CA THR A 12 0.79 3.06 -15.43
C THR A 12 -0.30 2.18 -16.02
N PHE A 13 -0.89 2.58 -17.14
CA PHE A 13 -1.90 1.78 -17.83
C PHE A 13 -1.30 0.50 -18.43
N VAL A 14 -0.13 0.59 -19.05
CA VAL A 14 0.60 -0.57 -19.59
C VAL A 14 0.99 -1.54 -18.48
N LEU A 15 1.51 -1.05 -17.35
CA LEU A 15 1.84 -1.89 -16.20
C LEU A 15 0.60 -2.58 -15.62
N TYR A 16 -0.54 -1.90 -15.59
CA TYR A 16 -1.81 -2.48 -15.15
C TYR A 16 -2.29 -3.59 -16.09
N THR A 17 -2.29 -3.35 -17.40
CA THR A 17 -2.69 -4.37 -18.39
C THR A 17 -1.74 -5.57 -18.40
N LEU A 18 -0.44 -5.34 -18.25
CA LEU A 18 0.54 -6.42 -18.09
C LEU A 18 0.27 -7.23 -16.82
N SER A 19 0.04 -6.56 -15.69
CA SER A 19 -0.23 -7.26 -14.43
C SER A 19 -1.52 -8.10 -14.50
N GLN A 20 -2.53 -7.63 -15.20
CA GLN A 20 -3.76 -8.36 -15.42
C GLN A 20 -3.56 -9.57 -16.34
N GLY A 21 -2.75 -9.41 -17.40
CA GLY A 21 -2.34 -10.52 -18.28
C GLY A 21 -1.55 -11.59 -17.51
N PHE A 22 -0.55 -11.20 -16.71
CA PHE A 22 0.20 -12.10 -15.86
C PHE A 22 -0.68 -12.80 -14.81
N ASN A 23 -1.63 -12.08 -14.23
CA ASN A 23 -2.56 -12.65 -13.28
C ASN A 23 -3.45 -13.74 -13.91
N ASN A 24 -3.93 -13.51 -15.11
CA ASN A 24 -4.74 -14.49 -15.84
C ASN A 24 -3.91 -15.72 -16.22
N ILE A 25 -2.69 -15.53 -16.72
CA ILE A 25 -1.82 -16.64 -17.11
C ILE A 25 -1.42 -17.48 -15.89
N ILE A 26 -0.97 -16.85 -14.81
CA ILE A 26 -0.52 -17.56 -13.60
C ILE A 26 -1.70 -18.17 -12.84
N GLY A 27 -2.82 -17.45 -12.71
CA GLY A 27 -3.97 -17.87 -11.91
C GLY A 27 -4.80 -18.95 -12.58
N ILE A 28 -5.10 -18.80 -13.86
CA ILE A 28 -6.03 -19.67 -14.59
C ILE A 28 -5.28 -20.79 -15.31
N GLU A 29 -4.20 -20.46 -16.04
CA GLU A 29 -3.51 -21.42 -16.89
C GLU A 29 -2.52 -22.31 -16.14
N LEU A 30 -1.78 -21.77 -15.14
CA LEU A 30 -0.74 -22.52 -14.43
C LEU A 30 -1.25 -23.22 -13.17
N LEU A 31 -2.16 -22.60 -12.42
CA LEU A 31 -2.65 -23.10 -11.13
C LEU A 31 -4.07 -23.70 -11.20
N GLY A 32 -4.81 -23.55 -12.31
CA GLY A 32 -6.13 -24.16 -12.52
C GLY A 32 -7.23 -23.68 -11.56
N TYR A 33 -7.02 -22.57 -10.87
CA TYR A 33 -8.01 -22.00 -9.96
C TYR A 33 -8.99 -21.08 -10.69
N THR A 34 -10.25 -21.16 -10.35
CA THR A 34 -11.31 -20.26 -10.85
C THR A 34 -11.12 -18.78 -10.47
N LYS A 35 -10.37 -18.52 -9.37
CA LYS A 35 -9.86 -17.20 -8.98
C LYS A 35 -8.38 -17.35 -8.62
N SER A 36 -7.52 -16.52 -9.19
CA SER A 36 -6.10 -16.53 -8.84
C SER A 36 -5.91 -16.17 -7.37
N PRO A 37 -5.12 -16.92 -6.60
CA PRO A 37 -4.79 -16.60 -5.21
C PRO A 37 -3.93 -15.35 -5.10
N ILE A 38 -3.38 -14.87 -6.22
CA ILE A 38 -2.50 -13.71 -6.30
C ILE A 38 -3.32 -12.51 -6.80
N SER A 39 -3.36 -11.44 -6.03
CA SER A 39 -4.04 -10.20 -6.40
C SER A 39 -3.32 -9.52 -7.57
N THR A 40 -4.07 -8.99 -8.56
CA THR A 40 -3.53 -8.18 -9.67
C THR A 40 -2.72 -6.99 -9.15
N ALA A 41 -3.12 -6.41 -8.02
CA ALA A 41 -2.39 -5.33 -7.36
C ALA A 41 -1.00 -5.76 -6.90
N MET A 42 -0.86 -6.98 -6.37
CA MET A 42 0.43 -7.56 -5.96
C MET A 42 1.39 -7.68 -7.14
N ILE A 43 0.92 -8.22 -8.25
CA ILE A 43 1.72 -8.36 -9.48
C ILE A 43 2.10 -6.96 -10.01
N ALA A 44 1.18 -6.00 -10.00
CA ALA A 44 1.44 -4.63 -10.44
C ALA A 44 2.53 -3.95 -9.60
N ILE A 45 2.52 -4.14 -8.27
CA ILE A 45 3.54 -3.61 -7.37
C ILE A 45 4.91 -4.25 -7.65
N LEU A 46 4.97 -5.57 -7.77
CA LEU A 46 6.21 -6.29 -8.09
C LEU A 46 6.79 -5.87 -9.45
N LEU A 47 5.94 -5.77 -10.47
CA LEU A 47 6.34 -5.24 -11.78
C LEU A 47 6.81 -3.79 -11.68
N GLY A 48 6.12 -2.95 -10.93
CA GLY A 48 6.51 -1.56 -10.70
C GLY A 48 7.88 -1.43 -10.04
N ILE A 49 8.18 -2.25 -9.04
CA ILE A 49 9.50 -2.30 -8.38
C ILE A 49 10.57 -2.80 -9.36
N PHE A 50 10.26 -3.85 -10.12
CA PHE A 50 11.19 -4.39 -11.11
C PHE A 50 11.53 -3.34 -12.17
N PHE A 51 10.53 -2.73 -12.80
CA PHE A 51 10.73 -1.69 -13.80
C PHE A 51 11.43 -0.45 -13.23
N GLY A 52 11.09 -0.03 -12.01
CA GLY A 52 11.69 1.12 -11.34
C GLY A 52 13.17 0.93 -11.00
N ASN A 53 13.60 -0.31 -10.71
CA ASN A 53 15.01 -0.63 -10.42
C ASN A 53 15.86 -0.86 -11.68
N PHE A 54 15.29 -1.52 -12.69
CA PHE A 54 16.03 -1.87 -13.90
C PHE A 54 16.08 -0.76 -14.94
N PHE A 55 15.06 0.07 -15.00
CA PHE A 55 14.99 1.17 -15.97
C PHE A 55 15.14 2.51 -15.26
N LYS A 56 16.15 3.29 -15.64
CA LYS A 56 16.25 4.71 -15.24
C LYS A 56 15.05 5.47 -15.80
N ILE A 57 14.03 5.67 -14.97
CA ILE A 57 12.82 6.39 -15.34
C ILE A 57 13.20 7.85 -15.60
N ARG A 58 13.03 8.30 -16.83
CA ARG A 58 13.28 9.68 -17.25
C ARG A 58 12.37 10.64 -16.47
N GLU A 59 12.83 11.85 -16.20
CA GLU A 59 12.05 12.89 -15.49
C GLU A 59 10.67 13.16 -16.10
N SER A 60 10.54 13.00 -17.42
CA SER A 60 9.25 13.12 -18.11
C SER A 60 8.22 12.07 -17.68
N PHE A 61 8.65 10.87 -17.32
CA PHE A 61 7.76 9.83 -16.79
C PHE A 61 7.40 10.08 -15.31
N GLN A 62 8.32 10.62 -14.52
CA GLN A 62 8.09 10.90 -13.10
C GLN A 62 6.94 11.89 -12.91
N LYS A 63 6.89 12.96 -13.69
CA LYS A 63 5.78 13.93 -13.65
C LYS A 63 4.41 13.31 -13.92
N GLY A 64 4.36 12.33 -14.82
CA GLY A 64 3.12 11.60 -15.11
C GLY A 64 2.76 10.58 -14.04
N LEU A 65 3.75 9.90 -13.45
CA LEU A 65 3.56 9.00 -12.31
C LEU A 65 3.07 9.74 -11.07
N ASP A 66 3.65 10.90 -10.77
CA ASP A 66 3.20 11.76 -9.66
C ASP A 66 1.76 12.24 -9.88
N PHE A 67 1.43 12.63 -11.11
CA PHE A 67 0.05 13.00 -11.45
C PHE A 67 -0.92 11.82 -11.29
N SER A 68 -0.54 10.63 -11.73
CA SER A 68 -1.36 9.42 -11.56
C SER A 68 -1.56 9.08 -10.08
N ARG A 69 -0.51 9.20 -9.28
CA ARG A 69 -0.56 8.97 -7.84
C ARG A 69 -1.41 10.00 -7.10
N GLU A 70 -1.39 11.26 -7.54
CA GLU A 70 -2.08 12.34 -6.84
C GLU A 70 -3.54 12.51 -7.29
N TYR A 71 -3.81 12.45 -8.58
CA TYR A 71 -5.14 12.75 -9.13
C TYR A 71 -5.92 11.50 -9.53
N ILE A 72 -5.31 10.56 -10.25
CA ILE A 72 -6.02 9.36 -10.73
C ILE A 72 -6.39 8.45 -9.57
N LEU A 73 -5.50 8.29 -8.58
CA LEU A 73 -5.80 7.53 -7.38
C LEU A 73 -6.97 8.14 -6.59
N LYS A 74 -6.98 9.47 -6.42
CA LYS A 74 -8.09 10.16 -5.74
C LYS A 74 -9.42 9.99 -6.50
N LEU A 75 -9.39 10.11 -7.81
CA LEU A 75 -10.57 9.84 -8.65
C LEU A 75 -11.06 8.40 -8.50
N GLY A 76 -10.15 7.43 -8.49
CA GLY A 76 -10.49 6.02 -8.25
C GLY A 76 -11.18 5.81 -6.90
N ILE A 77 -10.68 6.44 -5.85
CA ILE A 77 -11.28 6.37 -4.50
C ILE A 77 -12.68 7.00 -4.49
N ILE A 78 -12.87 8.13 -5.17
CA ILE A 78 -14.19 8.79 -5.28
C ILE A 78 -15.16 7.86 -6.02
N CYS A 79 -14.74 7.26 -7.13
CA CYS A 79 -15.58 6.32 -7.89
C CYS A 79 -15.96 5.08 -7.06
N LEU A 80 -15.03 4.56 -6.24
CA LEU A 80 -15.33 3.48 -5.30
C LEU A 80 -16.35 3.92 -4.23
N GLY A 81 -16.22 5.16 -3.74
CA GLY A 81 -17.16 5.73 -2.78
C GLY A 81 -18.60 5.82 -3.30
N ILE A 82 -18.76 6.10 -4.61
CA ILE A 82 -20.09 6.18 -5.26
C ILE A 82 -20.75 4.79 -5.34
N GLN A 83 -19.96 3.72 -5.45
CA GLN A 83 -20.47 2.34 -5.50
C GLN A 83 -20.91 1.80 -4.14
N LEU A 84 -20.50 2.44 -3.05
CA LEU A 84 -20.88 2.02 -1.70
C LEU A 84 -22.37 2.30 -1.45
N LYS A 85 -23.11 1.26 -1.11
CA LYS A 85 -24.51 1.40 -0.65
C LYS A 85 -24.53 1.97 0.77
N PRO A 86 -25.15 3.15 1.00
CA PRO A 86 -25.04 3.86 2.28
C PRO A 86 -25.52 3.04 3.49
N PHE A 87 -26.54 2.23 3.32
CA PHE A 87 -27.14 1.44 4.40
C PHE A 87 -26.26 0.23 4.79
N GLU A 88 -25.72 -0.51 3.84
CA GLU A 88 -24.80 -1.62 4.10
C GLU A 88 -23.49 -1.10 4.73
N PHE A 89 -23.02 0.08 4.29
CA PHE A 89 -21.84 0.73 4.84
C PHE A 89 -22.01 1.16 6.29
N LEU A 90 -23.17 1.65 6.70
CA LEU A 90 -23.44 2.06 8.07
C LEU A 90 -23.42 0.87 9.04
N ASP A 91 -23.97 -0.27 8.65
CA ASP A 91 -23.98 -1.46 9.51
C ASP A 91 -22.58 -2.08 9.64
N PHE A 92 -21.82 -2.13 8.56
CA PHE A 92 -20.42 -2.55 8.60
C PHE A 92 -19.54 -1.57 9.37
N GLY A 93 -19.78 -0.27 9.20
CA GLY A 93 -19.05 0.81 9.84
C GLY A 93 -19.16 0.82 11.37
N LYS A 94 -20.30 0.45 11.91
CA LYS A 94 -20.52 0.34 13.37
C LYS A 94 -19.53 -0.62 14.04
N ILE A 95 -19.16 -1.69 13.34
CA ILE A 95 -18.20 -2.70 13.83
C ILE A 95 -16.77 -2.35 13.42
N ALA A 96 -16.58 -1.91 12.18
CA ALA A 96 -15.26 -1.64 11.62
C ALA A 96 -14.59 -0.43 12.27
N ILE A 97 -15.31 0.67 12.51
CA ILE A 97 -14.73 1.90 13.07
C ILE A 97 -14.13 1.69 14.46
N PRO A 98 -14.86 1.12 15.45
CA PRO A 98 -14.26 0.86 16.76
C PRO A 98 -13.09 -0.13 16.69
N LEU A 99 -13.17 -1.13 15.83
CA LEU A 99 -12.07 -2.08 15.63
C LEU A 99 -10.80 -1.37 15.11
N ILE A 100 -10.94 -0.52 14.10
CA ILE A 100 -9.82 0.27 13.55
C ILE A 100 -9.21 1.17 14.63
N ILE A 101 -10.04 1.86 15.42
CA ILE A 101 -9.57 2.73 16.50
C ILE A 101 -8.78 1.92 17.54
N ILE A 102 -9.29 0.76 17.95
CA ILE A 102 -8.62 -0.12 18.89
C ILE A 102 -7.27 -0.58 18.33
N CYS A 103 -7.21 -0.98 17.06
CA CYS A 103 -5.96 -1.38 16.41
C CYS A 103 -4.93 -0.24 16.39
N ILE A 104 -5.33 0.98 16.01
CA ILE A 104 -4.44 2.14 15.99
C ILE A 104 -3.90 2.44 17.40
N ILE A 105 -4.77 2.49 18.39
CA ILE A 105 -4.41 2.76 19.78
C ILE A 105 -3.46 1.66 20.31
N SER A 106 -3.74 0.39 20.02
CA SER A 106 -2.92 -0.73 20.47
C SER A 106 -1.49 -0.63 19.93
N VAL A 107 -1.32 -0.31 18.65
CA VAL A 107 0.01 -0.13 18.03
C VAL A 107 0.74 1.06 18.65
N LEU A 108 0.05 2.18 18.90
CA LEU A 108 0.65 3.35 19.54
C LEU A 108 1.12 3.04 20.97
N ILE A 109 0.34 2.27 21.73
CA ILE A 109 0.72 1.83 23.08
C ILE A 109 1.93 0.90 23.03
N VAL A 110 1.92 -0.10 22.15
CA VAL A 110 3.03 -1.05 21.98
C VAL A 110 4.32 -0.31 21.63
N ILE A 111 4.26 0.60 20.66
CA ILE A 111 5.44 1.41 20.28
C ILE A 111 5.94 2.25 21.45
N LYS A 112 5.06 2.89 22.22
CA LYS A 112 5.44 3.67 23.40
C LYS A 112 6.19 2.83 24.45
N LEU A 113 5.78 1.59 24.62
CA LEU A 113 6.47 0.64 25.51
C LEU A 113 7.83 0.19 24.94
N LEU A 114 7.87 -0.08 23.63
CA LEU A 114 9.09 -0.51 22.94
C LEU A 114 10.17 0.58 22.85
N ILE A 115 9.79 1.85 22.69
CA ILE A 115 10.74 2.98 22.66
C ILE A 115 11.67 2.95 23.89
N LYS A 116 11.09 2.74 25.08
CA LYS A 116 11.86 2.69 26.32
C LYS A 116 12.82 1.49 26.36
N LYS A 117 12.42 0.35 25.82
CA LYS A 117 13.18 -0.90 25.85
C LYS A 117 14.27 -0.95 24.77
N LEU A 118 13.99 -0.46 23.58
CA LEU A 118 14.87 -0.57 22.42
C LEU A 118 15.76 0.66 22.22
N LYS A 119 15.59 1.72 23.02
CA LYS A 119 16.35 2.99 22.91
C LYS A 119 16.32 3.61 21.50
N ILE A 120 15.21 3.45 20.79
CA ILE A 120 15.01 4.01 19.45
C ILE A 120 14.67 5.50 19.57
N PRO A 121 15.13 6.35 18.64
CA PRO A 121 14.72 7.75 18.60
C PRO A 121 13.20 7.88 18.57
N THR A 122 12.64 8.62 19.50
CA THR A 122 11.19 8.71 19.71
C THR A 122 10.45 9.16 18.43
N ARG A 123 11.01 10.11 17.69
CA ARG A 123 10.42 10.61 16.43
C ARG A 123 10.34 9.52 15.38
N MET A 124 11.42 8.75 15.20
CA MET A 124 11.47 7.64 14.25
C MET A 124 10.45 6.56 14.61
N ALA A 125 10.32 6.22 15.89
CA ALA A 125 9.35 5.23 16.36
C ALA A 125 7.90 5.67 16.12
N TYR A 126 7.57 6.94 16.33
CA TYR A 126 6.24 7.46 15.99
C TYR A 126 5.98 7.48 14.49
N LEU A 127 6.97 7.80 13.66
CA LEU A 127 6.82 7.72 12.20
C LEU A 127 6.54 6.31 11.72
N ILE A 128 7.26 5.32 12.25
CA ILE A 128 7.03 3.89 11.94
C ILE A 128 5.63 3.48 12.40
N SER A 129 5.23 3.87 13.61
CA SER A 129 3.90 3.55 14.13
C SER A 129 2.78 4.10 13.27
N ILE A 130 2.83 5.38 12.92
CA ILE A 130 1.83 6.04 12.09
C ILE A 130 1.85 5.45 10.67
N GLY A 131 3.02 5.16 10.12
CA GLY A 131 3.15 4.48 8.84
C GLY A 131 2.51 3.09 8.85
N SER A 132 2.70 2.32 9.92
CA SER A 132 2.13 0.97 10.03
C SER A 132 0.61 0.95 10.19
N THR A 133 0.03 2.00 10.78
CA THR A 133 -1.40 2.02 11.15
C THR A 133 -2.29 2.73 10.14
N VAL A 134 -1.74 3.57 9.29
CA VAL A 134 -2.54 4.39 8.36
C VAL A 134 -2.28 3.96 6.91
N CYS A 135 -1.46 4.71 6.17
CA CYS A 135 -1.26 4.48 4.73
C CYS A 135 0.23 4.41 4.35
N GLY A 136 1.06 3.96 5.26
CA GLY A 136 2.48 3.74 4.99
C GLY A 136 3.26 5.05 4.80
N THR A 137 3.99 5.13 3.70
CA THR A 137 4.91 6.24 3.39
C THR A 137 4.25 7.60 3.32
N THR A 138 2.99 7.67 2.86
CA THR A 138 2.25 8.93 2.77
C THR A 138 1.97 9.53 4.15
N ALA A 139 1.59 8.69 5.10
CA ALA A 139 1.38 9.11 6.49
C ALA A 139 2.68 9.58 7.16
N ILE A 140 3.80 8.90 6.88
CA ILE A 140 5.13 9.28 7.36
C ILE A 140 5.50 10.68 6.85
N ILE A 141 5.38 10.90 5.52
CA ILE A 141 5.74 12.18 4.89
C ILE A 141 4.85 13.32 5.41
N ALA A 142 3.57 13.09 5.60
CA ALA A 142 2.64 14.07 6.13
C ALA A 142 2.91 14.42 7.62
N THR A 143 3.33 13.45 8.42
CA THR A 143 3.59 13.63 9.85
C THR A 143 4.98 14.19 10.15
N ALA A 144 5.96 13.88 9.31
CA ALA A 144 7.35 14.28 9.51
C ALA A 144 7.56 15.76 9.83
N PRO A 145 6.97 16.72 9.09
CA PRO A 145 7.12 18.15 9.41
C PRO A 145 6.44 18.53 10.74
N VAL A 146 5.34 17.89 11.10
CA VAL A 146 4.60 18.18 12.33
C VAL A 146 5.45 17.86 13.58
N ILE A 147 6.15 16.72 13.55
CA ILE A 147 7.03 16.30 14.68
C ILE A 147 8.47 16.78 14.50
N LYS A 148 8.77 17.59 13.49
CA LYS A 148 10.10 18.09 13.15
C LYS A 148 11.13 16.95 13.05
N ALA A 149 10.77 15.87 12.36
CA ALA A 149 11.65 14.73 12.14
C ALA A 149 12.76 15.08 11.15
N SER A 150 13.95 14.53 11.37
CA SER A 150 15.08 14.67 10.47
C SER A 150 14.88 13.86 9.19
N LYS A 151 15.54 14.26 8.11
CA LYS A 151 15.49 13.52 6.82
C LYS A 151 15.92 12.06 6.99
N THR A 152 16.89 11.81 7.87
CA THR A 152 17.39 10.47 8.17
C THR A 152 16.30 9.62 8.85
N GLU A 153 15.61 10.16 9.87
CA GLU A 153 14.52 9.46 10.56
C GLU A 153 13.38 9.11 9.60
N VAL A 154 13.04 10.05 8.71
CA VAL A 154 12.01 9.82 7.67
C VAL A 154 12.43 8.72 6.71
N SER A 155 13.67 8.75 6.22
CA SER A 155 14.18 7.73 5.27
C SER A 155 14.19 6.34 5.90
N TYR A 156 14.62 6.21 7.15
CA TYR A 156 14.58 4.94 7.88
C TYR A 156 13.16 4.44 8.09
N ALA A 157 12.23 5.32 8.48
CA ALA A 157 10.84 4.94 8.67
C ALA A 157 10.20 4.48 7.35
N VAL A 158 10.43 5.19 6.25
CA VAL A 158 9.95 4.81 4.91
C VAL A 158 10.54 3.48 4.46
N ALA A 159 11.85 3.29 4.61
CA ALA A 159 12.51 2.03 4.24
C ALA A 159 11.94 0.84 5.03
N ASN A 160 11.75 1.02 6.34
CA ASN A 160 11.19 -0.01 7.22
C ASN A 160 9.78 -0.41 6.80
N ILE A 161 8.87 0.57 6.64
CA ILE A 161 7.48 0.30 6.23
C ILE A 161 7.41 -0.34 4.85
N THR A 162 8.24 0.08 3.92
CA THR A 162 8.28 -0.49 2.57
C THR A 162 8.76 -1.94 2.61
N LEU A 163 9.85 -2.22 3.34
CA LEU A 163 10.40 -3.56 3.47
C LEU A 163 9.40 -4.53 4.10
N PHE A 164 8.87 -4.18 5.28
CA PHE A 164 7.92 -5.04 5.99
C PHE A 164 6.57 -5.10 5.28
N GLY A 165 6.15 -4.05 4.58
CA GLY A 165 4.95 -4.05 3.75
C GLY A 165 5.05 -5.07 2.60
N ILE A 166 6.19 -5.10 1.89
CA ILE A 166 6.43 -6.08 0.82
C ILE A 166 6.49 -7.49 1.39
N LEU A 167 7.21 -7.69 2.51
CA LEU A 167 7.29 -8.99 3.17
C LEU A 167 5.91 -9.50 3.61
N SER A 168 5.11 -8.66 4.24
CA SER A 168 3.76 -9.01 4.67
C SER A 168 2.87 -9.37 3.49
N MET A 169 2.96 -8.62 2.40
CA MET A 169 2.22 -8.86 1.17
C MET A 169 2.53 -10.24 0.56
N LEU A 170 3.79 -10.70 0.65
CA LEU A 170 4.20 -12.00 0.16
C LEU A 170 3.83 -13.13 1.11
N ILE A 171 3.89 -12.89 2.42
CA ILE A 171 3.75 -13.91 3.46
C ILE A 171 2.27 -14.15 3.82
N TYR A 172 1.45 -13.11 3.94
CA TYR A 172 0.07 -13.23 4.40
C TYR A 172 -0.83 -14.12 3.54
N PRO A 173 -0.77 -14.13 2.19
CA PRO A 173 -1.56 -15.04 1.39
C PRO A 173 -1.25 -16.52 1.69
N TYR A 174 0.01 -16.80 2.02
CA TYR A 174 0.44 -18.17 2.38
C TYR A 174 -0.17 -18.61 3.72
N PHE A 175 -0.11 -17.73 4.72
CA PHE A 175 -0.73 -18.00 6.02
C PHE A 175 -2.25 -18.07 5.94
N ALA A 176 -2.88 -17.18 5.17
CA ALA A 176 -4.32 -17.22 4.95
C ALA A 176 -4.77 -18.56 4.35
N ASN A 177 -4.05 -19.05 3.36
CA ASN A 177 -4.34 -20.35 2.73
C ASN A 177 -4.22 -21.53 3.69
N ILE A 178 -3.26 -21.49 4.62
CA ILE A 178 -3.05 -22.55 5.61
C ILE A 178 -4.16 -22.56 6.67
N TYR A 179 -4.56 -21.37 7.14
CA TYR A 179 -5.52 -21.26 8.25
C TYR A 179 -6.99 -21.25 7.82
N PHE A 180 -7.29 -20.75 6.60
CA PHE A 180 -8.66 -20.59 6.09
C PHE A 180 -8.96 -21.50 4.89
N ASN A 181 -8.31 -22.66 4.81
CA ASN A 181 -8.37 -23.59 3.67
C ASN A 181 -9.78 -24.17 3.36
N ASN A 182 -10.82 -23.77 4.10
CA ASN A 182 -12.19 -24.27 3.95
C ASN A 182 -13.22 -23.18 3.62
N GLU A 183 -12.81 -21.91 3.49
CA GLU A 183 -13.73 -20.83 3.10
C GLU A 183 -13.17 -20.11 1.87
N PRO A 184 -13.85 -20.14 0.70
CA PRO A 184 -13.43 -19.34 -0.45
C PRO A 184 -13.68 -17.87 -0.14
N LEU A 185 -12.58 -17.09 -0.01
CA LEU A 185 -12.61 -15.63 0.05
C LEU A 185 -13.07 -15.02 -1.27
#